data_bf981de258048317679b401c3a655aba
#
_entry.id   bf981de258048317679b401c3a655aba
#
_cell.length_a   1.000
_cell.length_b   1.000
_cell.length_c   1.000
_cell.angle_alpha   90.00
_cell.angle_beta   90.00
_cell.angle_gamma   90.00
#
_symmetry.space_group_name_H-M   'P 1'
#
loop_
_entity.id
_entity.type
_entity.pdbx_description
1 polymer ?
#
loop_
_entity_poly.entity_id
_entity_poly.type
_entity_poly.pdbx_seq_one_letter_code
_entity_poly.pdbx_strand_id
1 'polypeptide(L)'
;TVRARFTARWAVSSVKITYSDFDYSRVMDETLAYGGSVTVNPNGGTAYLDSTYVDRQTVLSVTKNVTLYDAVRTGYTFYGWDKTYDRSGQPVFTAMWTKNGQSETYSVFYYDYDDAKSEYARFDANTLLVIDPNGGAARLDKTPFSSKQSFRINRDYTLSDAARVGYTFYGWDLTKSGDTYTFTAMWTKKGA
;
A
#
# COMPACT_ATOMS: atom_id res chain seq x y z
N THR A 1 -54.55 22.90 22.93
CA THR A 1 -53.10 23.20 22.73
C THR A 1 -52.51 22.08 21.86
N VAL A 2 -52.18 22.36 20.59
CA VAL A 2 -51.52 21.40 19.71
C VAL A 2 -50.02 21.41 20.04
N ARG A 3 -49.50 20.30 20.48
CA ARG A 3 -48.04 20.12 20.67
C ARG A 3 -47.43 19.61 19.38
N ALA A 4 -46.63 20.44 18.71
CA ALA A 4 -45.83 20.02 17.60
C ALA A 4 -44.66 19.14 18.11
N ARG A 5 -44.48 17.97 17.51
CA ARG A 5 -43.39 17.03 17.80
C ARG A 5 -42.39 17.09 16.67
N PHE A 6 -41.17 17.57 16.96
CA PHE A 6 -40.05 17.56 16.00
C PHE A 6 -39.17 16.38 16.29
N THR A 7 -38.89 15.56 15.27
CA THR A 7 -37.96 14.46 15.35
C THR A 7 -36.76 14.79 14.47
N ALA A 8 -35.58 14.87 15.09
CA ALA A 8 -34.34 15.01 14.31
C ALA A 8 -34.09 13.75 13.50
N ARG A 9 -33.84 13.92 12.22
CA ARG A 9 -33.36 12.83 11.31
C ARG A 9 -31.90 13.07 11.02
N TRP A 10 -31.07 12.10 11.39
CA TRP A 10 -29.65 12.11 11.09
C TRP A 10 -29.42 11.34 9.80
N ALA A 11 -28.68 11.91 8.85
CA ALA A 11 -28.26 11.24 7.64
C ALA A 11 -26.81 10.76 7.81
N VAL A 12 -26.50 9.57 7.30
CA VAL A 12 -25.12 9.09 7.18
C VAL A 12 -24.43 9.95 6.13
N SER A 13 -23.35 10.63 6.50
CA SER A 13 -22.60 11.52 5.61
C SER A 13 -21.41 10.80 4.94
N SER A 14 -20.93 9.71 5.54
CA SER A 14 -19.82 8.91 5.03
C SER A 14 -20.02 7.43 5.32
N VAL A 15 -19.37 6.61 4.54
CA VAL A 15 -19.34 5.15 4.64
C VAL A 15 -17.90 4.67 4.52
N LYS A 16 -17.62 3.45 4.97
CA LYS A 16 -16.30 2.84 4.91
C LYS A 16 -16.31 1.60 4.05
N ILE A 17 -15.20 1.40 3.33
CA ILE A 17 -14.84 0.13 2.70
C ILE A 17 -13.66 -0.44 3.47
N THR A 18 -13.82 -1.61 4.07
CA THR A 18 -12.74 -2.36 4.71
C THR A 18 -12.17 -3.36 3.71
N TYR A 19 -10.86 -3.42 3.55
CA TYR A 19 -10.20 -4.27 2.55
C TYR A 19 -8.80 -4.69 3.01
N SER A 20 -8.26 -5.78 2.43
CA SER A 20 -6.87 -6.21 2.61
C SER A 20 -5.98 -5.40 1.67
N ASP A 21 -5.18 -4.49 2.22
CA ASP A 21 -4.33 -3.60 1.46
C ASP A 21 -3.06 -4.31 0.96
N PHE A 22 -2.72 -4.09 -0.31
CA PHE A 22 -1.54 -4.68 -0.93
C PHE A 22 -0.23 -4.09 -0.40
N ASP A 23 -0.12 -2.77 -0.34
CA ASP A 23 1.13 -2.08 0.00
C ASP A 23 1.52 -2.26 1.47
N TYR A 24 0.53 -2.21 2.36
CA TYR A 24 0.77 -2.31 3.81
C TYR A 24 0.59 -3.73 4.36
N SER A 25 0.11 -4.69 3.55
CA SER A 25 -0.13 -6.09 3.95
C SER A 25 -0.99 -6.23 5.21
N ARG A 26 -1.99 -5.38 5.34
CA ARG A 26 -2.92 -5.33 6.47
C ARG A 26 -4.31 -4.90 6.04
N VAL A 27 -5.28 -5.13 6.92
CA VAL A 27 -6.65 -4.62 6.71
C VAL A 27 -6.66 -3.11 6.91
N MET A 28 -7.24 -2.40 5.95
CA MET A 28 -7.37 -0.94 5.91
C MET A 28 -8.83 -0.53 5.70
N ASP A 29 -9.13 0.71 6.05
CA ASP A 29 -10.42 1.35 5.76
C ASP A 29 -10.22 2.48 4.76
N GLU A 30 -11.10 2.56 3.76
CA GLU A 30 -11.27 3.73 2.89
C GLU A 30 -12.60 4.41 3.22
N THR A 31 -12.59 5.72 3.39
CA THR A 31 -13.80 6.50 3.72
C THR A 31 -14.31 7.24 2.49
N LEU A 32 -15.58 7.07 2.18
CA LEU A 32 -16.30 7.69 1.06
C LEU A 32 -17.46 8.54 1.55
N ALA A 33 -17.88 9.52 0.76
CA ALA A 33 -19.17 10.13 0.96
C ALA A 33 -20.29 9.09 0.78
N TYR A 34 -21.38 9.21 1.51
CA TYR A 34 -22.55 8.36 1.33
C TYR A 34 -23.05 8.41 -0.14
N GLY A 35 -23.25 7.25 -0.75
CA GLY A 35 -23.62 7.15 -2.17
C GLY A 35 -22.47 7.38 -3.14
N GLY A 36 -21.24 7.56 -2.64
CA GLY A 36 -20.05 7.65 -3.48
C GLY A 36 -19.79 6.38 -4.28
N SER A 37 -19.08 6.51 -5.40
CA SER A 37 -18.75 5.39 -6.27
C SER A 37 -17.38 4.80 -5.93
N VAL A 38 -17.25 3.51 -6.12
CA VAL A 38 -15.98 2.75 -6.05
C VAL A 38 -15.85 1.89 -7.29
N THR A 39 -14.65 1.78 -7.83
CA THR A 39 -14.34 0.80 -8.87
C THR A 39 -13.63 -0.39 -8.24
N VAL A 40 -14.16 -1.60 -8.46
CA VAL A 40 -13.53 -2.85 -8.07
C VAL A 40 -13.12 -3.60 -9.33
N ASN A 41 -11.82 -3.89 -9.45
CA ASN A 41 -11.22 -4.65 -10.54
C ASN A 41 -10.58 -5.92 -10.00
N PRO A 42 -11.22 -7.10 -10.11
CA PRO A 42 -10.65 -8.36 -9.65
C PRO A 42 -9.49 -8.86 -10.54
N ASN A 43 -9.11 -8.12 -11.59
CA ASN A 43 -7.94 -8.35 -12.42
C ASN A 43 -7.81 -9.80 -12.92
N GLY A 44 -8.86 -10.32 -13.53
CA GLY A 44 -8.95 -11.70 -14.04
C GLY A 44 -9.29 -12.76 -12.98
N GLY A 45 -9.62 -12.34 -11.76
CA GLY A 45 -10.22 -13.17 -10.72
C GLY A 45 -11.68 -12.81 -10.47
N THR A 46 -12.16 -13.18 -9.29
CA THR A 46 -13.50 -12.86 -8.77
C THR A 46 -13.40 -12.35 -7.35
N ALA A 47 -14.33 -11.50 -6.93
CA ALA A 47 -14.38 -10.94 -5.59
C ALA A 47 -15.82 -10.68 -5.13
N TYR A 48 -15.97 -10.26 -3.88
CA TYR A 48 -17.23 -9.80 -3.32
C TYR A 48 -17.03 -8.46 -2.61
N LEU A 49 -17.92 -7.51 -2.91
CA LEU A 49 -18.13 -6.33 -2.07
C LEU A 49 -19.39 -6.59 -1.23
N ASP A 50 -19.23 -6.97 0.03
CA ASP A 50 -20.26 -7.63 0.85
C ASP A 50 -20.86 -8.84 0.10
N SER A 51 -22.13 -8.75 -0.31
CA SER A 51 -22.86 -9.78 -1.07
C SER A 51 -22.83 -9.56 -2.59
N THR A 52 -22.24 -8.48 -3.07
CA THR A 52 -22.19 -8.16 -4.50
C THR A 52 -21.01 -8.87 -5.15
N TYR A 53 -21.31 -9.79 -6.07
CA TYR A 53 -20.31 -10.52 -6.85
C TYR A 53 -19.70 -9.66 -7.95
N VAL A 54 -18.39 -9.72 -8.11
CA VAL A 54 -17.62 -8.95 -9.10
C VAL A 54 -16.65 -9.90 -9.81
N ASP A 55 -16.82 -10.09 -11.13
CA ASP A 55 -15.97 -10.93 -11.99
C ASP A 55 -15.17 -10.13 -13.05
N ARG A 56 -15.41 -8.82 -13.13
CA ARG A 56 -14.75 -7.87 -14.03
C ARG A 56 -14.72 -6.50 -13.38
N GLN A 57 -13.97 -5.58 -13.97
CA GLN A 57 -13.98 -4.20 -13.49
C GLN A 57 -15.41 -3.63 -13.46
N THR A 58 -15.87 -3.25 -12.29
CA THR A 58 -17.24 -2.82 -12.03
C THR A 58 -17.24 -1.58 -11.16
N VAL A 59 -18.08 -0.59 -11.51
CA VAL A 59 -18.33 0.60 -10.68
C VAL A 59 -19.56 0.35 -9.82
N LEU A 60 -19.43 0.54 -8.51
CA LEU A 60 -20.48 0.30 -7.52
C LEU A 60 -20.70 1.54 -6.66
N SER A 61 -21.97 1.83 -6.31
CA SER A 61 -22.30 2.89 -5.36
C SER A 61 -22.39 2.31 -3.94
N VAL A 62 -21.81 3.01 -2.96
CA VAL A 62 -21.71 2.55 -1.57
C VAL A 62 -22.54 3.43 -0.66
N THR A 63 -23.61 2.84 -0.08
CA THR A 63 -24.58 3.53 0.79
C THR A 63 -24.58 3.04 2.23
N LYS A 64 -23.66 2.13 2.59
CA LYS A 64 -23.43 1.61 3.94
C LYS A 64 -21.97 1.21 4.07
N ASN A 65 -21.51 0.93 5.28
CA ASN A 65 -20.20 0.31 5.47
C ASN A 65 -20.20 -1.09 4.82
N VAL A 66 -19.15 -1.40 4.07
CA VAL A 66 -19.00 -2.65 3.31
C VAL A 66 -17.61 -3.23 3.48
N THR A 67 -17.48 -4.53 3.25
CA THR A 67 -16.19 -5.23 3.19
C THR A 67 -15.93 -5.67 1.76
N LEU A 68 -14.75 -5.30 1.23
CA LEU A 68 -14.21 -5.85 0.00
C LEU A 68 -13.36 -7.06 0.38
N TYR A 69 -13.92 -8.24 0.17
CA TYR A 69 -13.26 -9.51 0.51
C TYR A 69 -12.08 -9.80 -0.42
N ASP A 70 -11.19 -10.63 0.05
CA ASP A 70 -10.06 -11.12 -0.73
C ASP A 70 -10.56 -11.76 -2.03
N ALA A 71 -9.90 -11.40 -3.13
CA ALA A 71 -10.27 -11.94 -4.43
C ALA A 71 -9.72 -13.35 -4.63
N VAL A 72 -10.33 -14.12 -5.54
CA VAL A 72 -9.94 -15.49 -5.86
C VAL A 72 -9.66 -15.62 -7.36
N ARG A 73 -8.54 -16.27 -7.70
CA ARG A 73 -8.18 -16.59 -9.08
C ARG A 73 -7.45 -17.94 -9.12
N THR A 74 -7.95 -18.88 -9.92
CA THR A 74 -7.34 -20.21 -10.07
C THR A 74 -5.92 -20.13 -10.58
N GLY A 75 -4.97 -20.77 -9.89
CA GLY A 75 -3.55 -20.79 -10.24
C GLY A 75 -2.78 -19.53 -9.84
N TYR A 76 -3.37 -18.66 -9.00
CA TYR A 76 -2.72 -17.44 -8.49
C TYR A 76 -2.91 -17.30 -6.99
N THR A 77 -1.97 -16.64 -6.34
CA THR A 77 -2.06 -16.20 -4.94
C THR A 77 -2.45 -14.72 -4.91
N PHE A 78 -3.44 -14.38 -4.09
CA PHE A 78 -3.86 -13.01 -3.83
C PHE A 78 -2.96 -12.37 -2.77
N TYR A 79 -2.53 -11.13 -2.99
CA TYR A 79 -1.67 -10.38 -2.09
C TYR A 79 -2.29 -9.12 -1.51
N GLY A 80 -3.48 -8.78 -1.94
CA GLY A 80 -4.19 -7.60 -1.47
C GLY A 80 -4.75 -6.77 -2.62
N TRP A 81 -5.41 -5.70 -2.25
CA TRP A 81 -5.99 -4.71 -3.15
C TRP A 81 -5.05 -3.51 -3.26
N ASP A 82 -4.51 -3.24 -4.46
CA ASP A 82 -3.86 -1.98 -4.77
C ASP A 82 -4.93 -0.90 -4.93
N LYS A 83 -4.85 0.12 -4.05
CA LYS A 83 -5.80 1.23 -4.05
C LYS A 83 -5.21 2.45 -4.73
N THR A 84 -5.85 2.87 -5.79
CA THR A 84 -5.56 4.12 -6.50
C THR A 84 -6.81 5.00 -6.56
N TYR A 85 -6.72 6.14 -7.23
CA TYR A 85 -7.86 7.03 -7.45
C TYR A 85 -7.97 7.35 -8.95
N ASP A 86 -9.20 7.37 -9.45
CA ASP A 86 -9.49 7.81 -10.81
C ASP A 86 -9.36 9.34 -10.95
N ARG A 87 -9.58 9.86 -12.17
CA ARG A 87 -9.52 11.31 -12.44
C ARG A 87 -10.57 12.13 -11.70
N SER A 88 -11.62 11.51 -11.21
CA SER A 88 -12.69 12.12 -10.41
C SER A 88 -12.44 12.03 -8.91
N GLY A 89 -11.31 11.43 -8.49
CA GLY A 89 -10.97 11.19 -7.10
C GLY A 89 -11.72 10.03 -6.46
N GLN A 90 -12.37 9.16 -7.26
CA GLN A 90 -13.03 7.96 -6.74
C GLN A 90 -12.03 6.82 -6.57
N PRO A 91 -12.10 6.04 -5.47
CA PRO A 91 -11.17 4.94 -5.25
C PRO A 91 -11.38 3.81 -6.26
N VAL A 92 -10.26 3.26 -6.70
CA VAL A 92 -10.16 2.11 -7.59
C VAL A 92 -9.35 1.05 -6.86
N PHE A 93 -9.96 -0.11 -6.61
CA PHE A 93 -9.30 -1.27 -6.01
C PHE A 93 -8.99 -2.29 -7.10
N THR A 94 -7.71 -2.61 -7.29
CA THR A 94 -7.24 -3.61 -8.25
C THR A 94 -6.63 -4.78 -7.50
N ALA A 95 -7.10 -6.01 -7.76
CA ALA A 95 -6.55 -7.21 -7.15
C ALA A 95 -5.14 -7.48 -7.65
N MET A 96 -4.21 -7.72 -6.72
CA MET A 96 -2.80 -8.02 -6.99
C MET A 96 -2.53 -9.51 -6.85
N TRP A 97 -1.87 -10.09 -7.85
CA TRP A 97 -1.69 -11.52 -8.00
C TRP A 97 -0.24 -11.91 -8.28
N THR A 98 0.16 -13.08 -7.78
CA THR A 98 1.32 -13.81 -8.32
C THR A 98 0.86 -15.18 -8.81
N LYS A 99 1.34 -15.60 -10.00
CA LYS A 99 1.05 -16.92 -10.54
C LYS A 99 1.75 -17.99 -9.72
N ASN A 100 1.03 -19.02 -9.30
CA ASN A 100 1.58 -20.11 -8.52
C ASN A 100 2.69 -20.84 -9.32
N GLY A 101 3.83 -21.08 -8.67
CA GLY A 101 4.98 -21.75 -9.28
C GLY A 101 5.82 -20.86 -10.22
N GLN A 102 5.56 -19.57 -10.33
CA GLN A 102 6.46 -18.60 -10.95
C GLN A 102 7.09 -17.70 -9.88
N SER A 103 8.41 -17.69 -9.85
CA SER A 103 9.18 -16.72 -9.05
C SER A 103 9.59 -15.58 -9.97
N GLU A 104 8.86 -14.46 -9.91
CA GLU A 104 9.35 -13.19 -10.46
C GLU A 104 10.26 -12.56 -9.41
N THR A 105 11.35 -11.95 -9.84
CA THR A 105 12.26 -11.24 -8.94
C THR A 105 12.39 -9.79 -9.37
N TYR A 106 12.45 -8.91 -8.40
CA TYR A 106 12.65 -7.47 -8.58
C TYR A 106 13.82 -6.98 -7.75
N SER A 107 14.38 -5.86 -8.12
CA SER A 107 15.57 -5.30 -7.49
C SER A 107 15.27 -3.92 -6.88
N VAL A 108 15.92 -3.63 -5.77
CA VAL A 108 16.05 -2.29 -5.24
C VAL A 108 17.47 -1.82 -5.45
N PHE A 109 17.66 -0.73 -6.19
CA PHE A 109 18.94 -0.04 -6.32
C PHE A 109 19.08 0.94 -5.16
N TYR A 110 20.21 0.89 -4.42
CA TYR A 110 20.46 1.70 -3.24
C TYR A 110 21.95 1.90 -3.01
N TYR A 111 22.33 2.86 -2.14
CA TYR A 111 23.70 2.99 -1.66
C TYR A 111 23.86 2.18 -0.38
N ASP A 112 24.66 1.11 -0.45
CA ASP A 112 24.89 0.17 0.64
C ASP A 112 25.82 0.75 1.71
N TYR A 113 25.47 0.54 2.98
CA TYR A 113 26.24 1.03 4.11
C TYR A 113 27.51 0.22 4.34
N ASP A 114 27.43 -1.11 4.30
CA ASP A 114 28.53 -2.00 4.64
C ASP A 114 29.64 -1.96 3.59
N ASP A 115 29.26 -1.97 2.32
CA ASP A 115 30.20 -1.97 1.20
C ASP A 115 30.55 -0.57 0.69
N ALA A 116 29.88 0.49 1.20
CA ALA A 116 30.03 1.89 0.81
C ALA A 116 30.00 2.12 -0.72
N LYS A 117 29.08 1.46 -1.40
CA LYS A 117 28.86 1.52 -2.85
C LYS A 117 27.38 1.40 -3.22
N SER A 118 27.04 1.83 -4.43
CA SER A 118 25.71 1.56 -4.99
C SER A 118 25.62 0.14 -5.48
N GLU A 119 24.53 -0.57 -5.12
CA GLU A 119 24.28 -1.94 -5.54
C GLU A 119 22.79 -2.25 -5.67
N TYR A 120 22.49 -3.49 -6.06
CA TYR A 120 21.15 -4.02 -6.24
C TYR A 120 20.89 -5.13 -5.24
N ALA A 121 19.91 -4.97 -4.36
CA ALA A 121 19.32 -6.08 -3.61
C ALA A 121 18.16 -6.67 -4.41
N ARG A 122 18.14 -8.01 -4.56
CA ARG A 122 17.13 -8.74 -5.34
C ARG A 122 16.20 -9.50 -4.41
N PHE A 123 14.90 -9.43 -4.69
CA PHE A 123 13.84 -10.01 -3.90
C PHE A 123 12.84 -10.75 -4.79
N ASP A 124 12.22 -11.79 -4.26
CA ASP A 124 11.06 -12.41 -4.90
C ASP A 124 9.90 -11.42 -4.93
N ALA A 125 9.10 -11.47 -5.98
CA ALA A 125 7.90 -10.66 -6.12
C ALA A 125 7.00 -10.80 -4.87
N ASN A 126 6.40 -9.69 -4.45
CA ASN A 126 5.57 -9.58 -3.26
C ASN A 126 6.28 -9.79 -1.91
N THR A 127 7.63 -9.84 -1.89
CA THR A 127 8.39 -9.76 -0.64
C THR A 127 8.06 -8.44 0.08
N LEU A 128 7.81 -8.52 1.38
CA LEU A 128 7.57 -7.33 2.20
C LEU A 128 8.89 -6.62 2.47
N LEU A 129 8.97 -5.37 2.03
CA LEU A 129 10.09 -4.46 2.29
C LEU A 129 9.67 -3.37 3.25
N VAL A 130 10.56 -3.01 4.14
CA VAL A 130 10.43 -1.88 5.06
C VAL A 130 11.57 -0.91 4.79
N ILE A 131 11.28 0.38 4.69
CA ILE A 131 12.28 1.43 4.57
C ILE A 131 12.14 2.37 5.76
N ASP A 132 13.20 2.50 6.54
CA ASP A 132 13.26 3.36 7.72
C ASP A 132 14.28 4.48 7.48
N PRO A 133 13.85 5.72 7.20
CA PRO A 133 14.76 6.85 7.03
C PRO A 133 15.42 7.28 8.34
N ASN A 134 15.14 6.61 9.46
CA ASN A 134 15.77 6.77 10.77
C ASN A 134 15.92 8.25 11.19
N GLY A 135 14.79 8.98 11.15
CA GLY A 135 14.73 10.41 11.46
C GLY A 135 15.20 11.36 10.35
N GLY A 136 15.46 10.84 9.15
CA GLY A 136 15.71 11.60 7.94
C GLY A 136 14.54 11.60 6.96
N ALA A 137 14.81 11.98 5.71
CA ALA A 137 13.89 11.89 4.59
C ALA A 137 14.61 11.30 3.36
N ALA A 138 13.89 10.53 2.56
CA ALA A 138 14.41 9.90 1.35
C ALA A 138 13.33 9.85 0.26
N ARG A 139 13.62 9.21 -0.87
CA ARG A 139 12.67 8.96 -1.95
C ARG A 139 12.78 7.51 -2.40
N LEU A 140 11.63 6.89 -2.62
CA LEU A 140 11.53 5.66 -3.37
C LEU A 140 11.08 6.03 -4.79
N ASP A 141 11.96 5.89 -5.76
CA ASP A 141 11.87 6.53 -7.09
C ASP A 141 11.65 8.04 -6.96
N LYS A 142 10.45 8.51 -7.31
CA LYS A 142 10.06 9.92 -7.25
C LYS A 142 9.24 10.27 -6.02
N THR A 143 8.80 9.28 -5.24
CA THR A 143 7.90 9.47 -4.09
C THR A 143 8.71 9.80 -2.83
N PRO A 144 8.58 10.99 -2.24
CA PRO A 144 9.27 11.36 -1.02
C PRO A 144 8.60 10.76 0.21
N PHE A 145 9.40 10.44 1.24
CA PHE A 145 8.92 10.01 2.55
C PHE A 145 9.89 10.43 3.66
N SER A 146 9.37 10.63 4.87
CA SER A 146 10.14 11.01 6.07
C SER A 146 9.82 10.16 7.31
N SER A 147 9.00 9.14 7.12
CA SER A 147 8.66 8.15 8.14
C SER A 147 8.84 6.74 7.60
N LYS A 148 8.90 5.77 8.48
CA LYS A 148 8.98 4.36 8.11
C LYS A 148 7.83 3.98 7.15
N GLN A 149 8.18 3.35 6.02
CA GLN A 149 7.26 2.84 5.01
C GLN A 149 7.39 1.33 4.91
N SER A 150 6.29 0.66 4.59
CA SER A 150 6.30 -0.75 4.23
C SER A 150 5.48 -0.96 2.95
N PHE A 151 5.98 -1.79 2.04
CA PHE A 151 5.31 -2.12 0.79
C PHE A 151 5.76 -3.50 0.30
N ARG A 152 5.00 -4.09 -0.62
CA ARG A 152 5.39 -5.31 -1.30
C ARG A 152 6.05 -4.97 -2.63
N ILE A 153 7.25 -5.54 -2.86
CA ILE A 153 7.96 -5.33 -4.12
C ILE A 153 7.21 -5.98 -5.29
N ASN A 154 6.90 -5.19 -6.31
CA ASN A 154 6.16 -5.61 -7.51
C ASN A 154 6.78 -5.12 -8.82
N ARG A 155 7.91 -4.42 -8.75
CA ARG A 155 8.76 -3.94 -9.83
C ARG A 155 10.11 -3.54 -9.28
N ASP A 156 11.03 -3.17 -10.15
CA ASP A 156 12.29 -2.56 -9.73
C ASP A 156 12.08 -1.17 -9.15
N TYR A 157 12.84 -0.84 -8.10
CA TYR A 157 12.81 0.44 -7.41
C TYR A 157 14.21 1.04 -7.27
N THR A 158 14.26 2.36 -7.15
CA THR A 158 15.46 3.11 -6.76
C THR A 158 15.21 3.81 -5.42
N LEU A 159 15.99 3.45 -4.42
CA LEU A 159 16.00 4.10 -3.11
C LEU A 159 17.10 5.16 -3.10
N SER A 160 16.72 6.44 -3.04
CA SER A 160 17.68 7.55 -3.03
C SER A 160 18.48 7.59 -1.73
N ASP A 161 19.61 8.25 -1.75
CA ASP A 161 20.29 8.67 -0.52
C ASP A 161 19.32 9.46 0.35
N ALA A 162 19.42 9.20 1.66
CA ALA A 162 18.59 9.91 2.62
C ALA A 162 19.26 11.23 3.07
N ALA A 163 18.46 12.19 3.53
CA ALA A 163 18.91 13.47 4.03
C ALA A 163 18.39 13.73 5.45
N ARG A 164 19.27 14.21 6.34
CA ARG A 164 18.93 14.61 7.71
C ARG A 164 19.76 15.81 8.13
N VAL A 165 19.08 16.85 8.63
CA VAL A 165 19.75 18.08 9.08
C VAL A 165 20.74 17.79 10.21
N GLY A 166 21.99 18.24 10.07
CA GLY A 166 23.05 18.03 11.08
C GLY A 166 23.71 16.64 11.05
N TYR A 167 23.41 15.81 10.04
CA TYR A 167 23.98 14.47 9.89
C TYR A 167 24.56 14.24 8.49
N THR A 168 25.51 13.32 8.40
CA THR A 168 26.01 12.75 7.14
C THR A 168 25.39 11.37 6.95
N PHE A 169 24.87 11.11 5.77
CA PHE A 169 24.38 9.81 5.34
C PHE A 169 25.54 8.90 4.91
N TYR A 170 25.56 7.66 5.37
CA TYR A 170 26.59 6.67 5.06
C TYR A 170 26.08 5.49 4.25
N GLY A 171 24.79 5.39 4.02
CA GLY A 171 24.18 4.30 3.27
C GLY A 171 22.97 3.72 3.97
N TRP A 172 22.39 2.75 3.32
CA TRP A 172 21.29 1.95 3.83
C TRP A 172 21.80 0.62 4.33
N ASP A 173 21.59 0.32 5.60
CA ASP A 173 21.82 -1.01 6.19
C ASP A 173 20.62 -1.91 5.86
N LEU A 174 20.87 -3.02 5.13
CA LEU A 174 19.86 -3.98 4.74
C LEU A 174 19.87 -5.19 5.65
N THR A 175 18.86 -5.32 6.48
CA THR A 175 18.68 -6.45 7.40
C THR A 175 17.49 -7.31 7.01
N LYS A 176 17.49 -8.59 7.46
CA LYS A 176 16.39 -9.53 7.29
C LYS A 176 15.93 -10.06 8.65
N SER A 177 14.61 -10.04 8.86
CA SER A 177 13.98 -10.66 10.04
C SER A 177 12.74 -11.43 9.60
N GLY A 178 12.76 -12.76 9.71
CA GLY A 178 11.75 -13.63 9.12
C GLY A 178 11.65 -13.41 7.61
N ASP A 179 10.46 -13.08 7.11
CA ASP A 179 10.19 -12.81 5.68
C ASP A 179 10.22 -11.31 5.35
N THR A 180 10.63 -10.47 6.29
CA THR A 180 10.70 -9.01 6.11
C THR A 180 12.13 -8.55 5.95
N TYR A 181 12.37 -7.73 4.93
CA TYR A 181 13.64 -7.03 4.72
C TYR A 181 13.49 -5.56 5.07
N THR A 182 14.49 -5.01 5.79
CA THR A 182 14.45 -3.61 6.24
C THR A 182 15.70 -2.87 5.77
N PHE A 183 15.50 -1.78 5.03
CA PHE A 183 16.53 -0.79 4.73
C PHE A 183 16.48 0.30 5.81
N THR A 184 17.55 0.45 6.61
CA THR A 184 17.66 1.48 7.65
C THR A 184 18.72 2.50 7.27
N ALA A 185 18.38 3.78 7.24
CA ALA A 185 19.34 4.84 6.95
C ALA A 185 20.38 4.96 8.09
N MET A 186 21.66 4.93 7.74
CA MET A 186 22.79 5.03 8.67
C MET A 186 23.38 6.45 8.65
N TRP A 187 23.61 6.98 9.86
CA TRP A 187 23.97 8.38 10.07
C TRP A 187 25.15 8.58 10.99
N THR A 188 25.99 9.60 10.69
CA THR A 188 26.91 10.17 11.67
C THR A 188 26.59 11.66 11.87
N LYS A 189 26.59 12.11 13.12
CA LYS A 189 26.38 13.53 13.45
C LYS A 189 27.56 14.37 12.92
N LYS A 190 27.26 15.46 12.21
CA LYS A 190 28.29 16.38 11.72
C LYS A 190 29.00 17.06 12.89
N GLY A 191 30.34 17.03 12.87
CA GLY A 191 31.16 17.66 13.91
C GLY A 191 31.28 16.84 15.22
N ALA A 192 31.01 15.54 15.16
CA ALA A 192 31.33 14.60 16.24
C ALA A 192 32.72 13.99 16.01
#